data_d03df3e6f10a10621f799b163927a913
#
_entry.id   d03df3e6f10a10621f799b163927a913
#
_cell.length_a   1.000
_cell.length_b   1.000
_cell.length_c   1.000
_cell.angle_alpha   90.00
_cell.angle_beta   90.00
_cell.angle_gamma   90.00
#
_symmetry.space_group_name_H-M   'P 1'
#
loop_
_entity.id
_entity.type
_entity.pdbx_description
1 polymer ?
#
loop_
_entity_poly.entity_id
_entity_poly.type
_entity_poly.pdbx_seq_one_letter_code
_entity_poly.pdbx_strand_id
1 'polypeptide(L)'
;MTVTPDRVREIFKGLENGDGTAFFVHVADDVDWTVMGTHPLAGRYRSKADFIAGTFTKLSHVLPQGTQLHLEYLIVEGDQAVVELHSLATARNGMRFDNRYCWILFFEADKIVRVRAYLDSALVAELFKENPVAA
;
A
#
# COMPACT_ATOMS: atom_id res chain seq x y z
N MET A 1 14.89 18.45 -5.18
CA MET A 1 15.24 17.28 -6.00
C MET A 1 13.95 16.70 -6.60
N THR A 2 13.99 16.38 -7.90
CA THR A 2 12.82 15.80 -8.55
C THR A 2 12.95 14.27 -8.59
N VAL A 3 11.85 13.57 -8.41
CA VAL A 3 11.81 12.12 -8.59
C VAL A 3 11.51 11.83 -10.07
N THR A 4 12.00 10.71 -10.57
CA THR A 4 11.78 10.30 -11.97
C THR A 4 10.82 9.12 -12.05
N PRO A 5 10.13 8.95 -13.20
CA PRO A 5 9.28 7.78 -13.39
C PRO A 5 10.04 6.46 -13.22
N ASP A 6 11.27 6.36 -13.72
CA ASP A 6 12.07 5.15 -13.60
C ASP A 6 12.40 4.85 -12.14
N ARG A 7 12.67 5.88 -11.35
CA ARG A 7 12.93 5.72 -9.92
C ARG A 7 11.70 5.19 -9.20
N VAL A 8 10.52 5.70 -9.53
CA VAL A 8 9.26 5.22 -8.94
C VAL A 8 9.04 3.75 -9.27
N ARG A 9 9.23 3.37 -10.54
CA ARG A 9 9.11 1.96 -10.96
C ARG A 9 10.07 1.06 -10.19
N GLU A 10 11.31 1.50 -10.02
CA GLU A 10 12.32 0.75 -9.28
C GLU A 10 11.92 0.53 -7.83
N ILE A 11 11.41 1.59 -7.17
CA ILE A 11 10.96 1.50 -5.77
C ILE A 11 9.81 0.50 -5.63
N PHE A 12 8.86 0.49 -6.57
CA PHE A 12 7.68 -0.36 -6.50
C PHE A 12 7.92 -1.82 -6.90
N LYS A 13 9.07 -2.16 -7.45
CA LYS A 13 9.38 -3.57 -7.79
C LYS A 13 9.29 -4.51 -6.60
N GLY A 14 9.65 -4.04 -5.41
CA GLY A 14 9.53 -4.85 -4.19
C GLY A 14 8.10 -5.28 -3.96
N LEU A 15 7.13 -4.37 -4.09
CA LEU A 15 5.72 -4.70 -3.91
C LEU A 15 5.21 -5.64 -5.01
N GLU A 16 5.68 -5.50 -6.23
CA GLU A 16 5.31 -6.40 -7.33
C GLU A 16 5.80 -7.81 -7.08
N ASN A 17 6.96 -7.94 -6.43
CA ASN A 17 7.56 -9.25 -6.14
C ASN A 17 7.09 -9.83 -4.80
N GLY A 18 6.23 -9.12 -4.08
CA GLY A 18 5.79 -9.54 -2.76
C GLY A 18 6.83 -9.33 -1.67
N ASP A 19 7.85 -8.50 -1.93
CA ASP A 19 8.91 -8.19 -0.97
C ASP A 19 8.68 -6.81 -0.36
N GLY A 20 7.88 -6.76 0.72
CA GLY A 20 7.59 -5.50 1.40
C GLY A 20 8.83 -4.82 1.96
N THR A 21 9.81 -5.59 2.43
CA THR A 21 11.05 -5.04 2.97
C THR A 21 11.78 -4.23 1.91
N ALA A 22 11.87 -4.74 0.68
CA ALA A 22 12.54 -4.04 -0.41
C ALA A 22 11.84 -2.72 -0.78
N PHE A 23 10.52 -2.64 -0.59
CA PHE A 23 9.78 -1.40 -0.80
C PHE A 23 9.97 -0.43 0.37
N PHE A 24 9.78 -0.93 1.60
CA PHE A 24 9.74 -0.06 2.77
C PHE A 24 11.09 0.57 3.13
N VAL A 25 12.20 0.07 2.61
CA VAL A 25 13.49 0.75 2.78
C VAL A 25 13.49 2.14 2.14
N HIS A 26 12.57 2.38 1.19
CA HIS A 26 12.43 3.68 0.52
C HIS A 26 11.41 4.59 1.19
N VAL A 27 10.79 4.15 2.27
CA VAL A 27 9.81 4.92 3.03
C VAL A 27 10.47 5.44 4.30
N ALA A 28 10.27 6.73 4.59
CA ALA A 28 10.82 7.33 5.81
C ALA A 28 10.19 6.71 7.05
N ASP A 29 10.97 6.58 8.13
CA ASP A 29 10.47 6.00 9.38
C ASP A 29 9.32 6.80 9.99
N ASP A 30 9.35 8.13 9.80
CA ASP A 30 8.32 9.05 10.29
C ASP A 30 7.30 9.43 9.21
N VAL A 31 7.07 8.55 8.24
CA VAL A 31 6.13 8.78 7.16
C VAL A 31 4.74 9.16 7.71
N ASP A 32 4.08 10.09 7.02
CA ASP A 32 2.68 10.43 7.28
C ASP A 32 1.82 9.75 6.21
N TRP A 33 1.23 8.64 6.55
CA TRP A 33 0.50 7.79 5.61
C TRP A 33 -0.97 7.76 5.99
N THR A 34 -1.83 8.28 5.12
CA THR A 34 -3.27 8.23 5.31
C THR A 34 -3.89 7.23 4.34
N VAL A 35 -4.64 6.28 4.89
CA VAL A 35 -5.46 5.36 4.11
C VAL A 35 -6.88 5.88 4.18
N MET A 36 -7.41 6.27 3.03
CA MET A 36 -8.74 6.89 2.94
C MET A 36 -9.85 5.84 3.04
N GLY A 37 -11.01 6.27 3.53
CA GLY A 37 -12.20 5.43 3.59
C GLY A 37 -12.67 5.18 5.01
N THR A 38 -13.60 4.24 5.14
CA THR A 38 -14.24 3.88 6.42
C THR A 38 -14.15 2.38 6.69
N HIS A 39 -13.15 1.71 6.11
CA HIS A 39 -12.89 0.27 6.26
C HIS A 39 -11.87 0.02 7.39
N PRO A 40 -11.64 -1.27 7.75
CA PRO A 40 -10.77 -1.60 8.88
C PRO A 40 -9.30 -1.16 8.77
N LEU A 41 -8.81 -0.89 7.56
CA LEU A 41 -7.43 -0.42 7.35
C LEU A 41 -7.33 1.10 7.25
N ALA A 42 -8.46 1.81 7.25
CA ALA A 42 -8.47 3.26 7.11
C ALA A 42 -7.90 3.94 8.34
N GLY A 43 -7.28 5.10 8.12
CA GLY A 43 -6.73 5.90 9.20
C GLY A 43 -5.48 6.63 8.80
N ARG A 44 -4.98 7.46 9.70
CA ARG A 44 -3.73 8.19 9.53
C ARG A 44 -2.66 7.55 10.40
N TYR A 45 -1.62 7.10 9.76
CA TYR A 45 -0.47 6.46 10.42
C TYR A 45 0.71 7.41 10.36
N ARG A 46 1.32 7.69 11.49
CA ARG A 46 2.38 8.69 11.61
C ARG A 46 3.78 8.10 11.68
N SER A 47 3.91 6.82 11.44
CA SER A 47 5.20 6.16 11.32
C SER A 47 5.08 4.96 10.40
N LYS A 48 6.21 4.56 9.83
CA LYS A 48 6.26 3.35 9.00
C LYS A 48 5.84 2.12 9.81
N ALA A 49 6.33 2.00 11.03
CA ALA A 49 5.99 0.86 11.89
C ALA A 49 4.48 0.78 12.17
N ASP A 50 3.85 1.91 12.49
CA ASP A 50 2.40 1.95 12.74
C ASP A 50 1.61 1.62 11.47
N PHE A 51 2.05 2.12 10.32
CA PHE A 51 1.38 1.80 9.06
C PHE A 51 1.43 0.31 8.76
N ILE A 52 2.60 -0.30 8.87
CA ILE A 52 2.76 -1.74 8.60
C ILE A 52 1.91 -2.56 9.58
N ALA A 53 1.96 -2.23 10.87
CA ALA A 53 1.18 -2.95 11.88
C ALA A 53 -0.32 -2.81 11.66
N GLY A 54 -0.77 -1.63 11.21
CA GLY A 54 -2.19 -1.37 11.00
C GLY A 54 -2.75 -1.84 9.67
N THR A 55 -1.90 -2.22 8.73
CA THR A 55 -2.32 -2.61 7.38
C THR A 55 -1.75 -3.95 6.94
N PHE A 56 -0.48 -4.00 6.52
CA PHE A 56 0.10 -5.22 5.97
C PHE A 56 0.11 -6.38 6.96
N THR A 57 0.37 -6.11 8.24
CA THR A 57 0.32 -7.15 9.27
C THR A 57 -1.08 -7.73 9.39
N LYS A 58 -2.12 -6.88 9.41
CA LYS A 58 -3.51 -7.36 9.44
C LYS A 58 -3.87 -8.14 8.19
N LEU A 59 -3.46 -7.66 7.02
CA LEU A 59 -3.71 -8.35 5.76
C LEU A 59 -3.05 -9.73 5.73
N SER A 60 -1.87 -9.88 6.33
CA SER A 60 -1.17 -11.16 6.36
C SER A 60 -1.96 -12.26 7.07
N HIS A 61 -2.85 -11.90 7.99
CA HIS A 61 -3.69 -12.87 8.69
C HIS A 61 -4.84 -13.40 7.80
N VAL A 62 -5.23 -12.67 6.77
CA VAL A 62 -6.37 -13.03 5.93
C VAL A 62 -5.98 -13.36 4.48
N LEU A 63 -4.75 -13.00 4.07
CA LEU A 63 -4.21 -13.28 2.74
C LEU A 63 -2.98 -14.17 2.88
N PRO A 64 -3.14 -15.51 2.94
CA PRO A 64 -2.03 -16.43 3.26
C PRO A 64 -0.85 -16.36 2.29
N GLN A 65 -1.11 -16.02 1.02
CA GLN A 65 -0.06 -15.93 -0.01
C GLN A 65 0.52 -14.51 -0.11
N GLY A 66 0.11 -13.62 0.80
CA GLY A 66 0.52 -12.22 0.75
C GLY A 66 -0.21 -11.44 -0.34
N THR A 67 0.28 -10.22 -0.57
CA THR A 67 -0.29 -9.32 -1.56
C THR A 67 0.82 -8.83 -2.47
N GLN A 68 0.69 -9.06 -3.78
CA GLN A 68 1.54 -8.43 -4.78
C GLN A 68 0.77 -7.23 -5.32
N LEU A 69 1.42 -6.06 -5.32
CA LEU A 69 0.85 -4.83 -5.86
C LEU A 69 1.58 -4.51 -7.15
N HIS A 70 0.85 -4.58 -8.25
CA HIS A 70 1.40 -4.34 -9.59
C HIS A 70 1.14 -2.91 -10.03
N LEU A 71 2.20 -2.21 -10.44
CA LEU A 71 2.11 -0.84 -10.91
C LEU A 71 1.56 -0.82 -12.33
N GLU A 72 0.40 -0.16 -12.53
CA GLU A 72 -0.25 -0.06 -13.83
C GLU A 72 0.04 1.27 -14.51
N TYR A 73 0.11 2.36 -13.74
CA TYR A 73 0.19 3.71 -14.29
C TYR A 73 0.85 4.63 -13.27
N LEU A 74 1.58 5.61 -13.75
CA LEU A 74 2.16 6.61 -12.86
C LEU A 74 2.30 7.96 -13.56
N ILE A 75 2.21 9.01 -12.74
CA ILE A 75 2.47 10.39 -13.15
C ILE A 75 3.46 10.94 -12.14
N VAL A 76 4.47 11.66 -12.62
CA VAL A 76 5.47 12.29 -11.75
C VAL A 76 5.53 13.77 -12.06
N GLU A 77 5.50 14.60 -11.02
CA GLU A 77 5.70 16.03 -11.14
C GLU A 77 6.50 16.52 -9.94
N GLY A 78 7.71 17.05 -10.19
CA GLY A 78 8.58 17.52 -9.13
C GLY A 78 8.97 16.40 -8.17
N ASP A 79 8.65 16.59 -6.90
CA ASP A 79 8.88 15.59 -5.85
C ASP A 79 7.62 14.81 -5.49
N GLN A 80 6.65 14.77 -6.38
CA GLN A 80 5.39 14.06 -6.18
C GLN A 80 5.18 13.02 -7.27
N ALA A 81 4.52 11.93 -6.90
CA ALA A 81 4.12 10.91 -7.86
C ALA A 81 2.72 10.40 -7.52
N VAL A 82 1.95 10.10 -8.56
CA VAL A 82 0.67 9.42 -8.43
C VAL A 82 0.83 8.07 -9.09
N VAL A 83 0.50 6.99 -8.37
CA VAL A 83 0.61 5.63 -8.89
C VAL A 83 -0.73 4.93 -8.80
N GLU A 84 -1.08 4.20 -9.84
CA GLU A 84 -2.20 3.28 -9.81
C GLU A 84 -1.67 1.87 -9.76
N LEU A 85 -2.21 1.09 -8.82
CA LEU A 85 -1.77 -0.27 -8.56
C LEU A 85 -2.97 -1.21 -8.57
N HIS A 86 -2.71 -2.49 -8.80
CA HIS A 86 -3.73 -3.53 -8.55
C HIS A 86 -3.11 -4.67 -7.79
N SER A 87 -3.91 -5.31 -6.95
CA SER A 87 -3.50 -6.54 -6.26
C SER A 87 -4.19 -7.75 -6.90
N LEU A 88 -3.51 -8.89 -6.80
CA LEU A 88 -4.07 -10.19 -7.14
C LEU A 88 -3.83 -11.06 -5.92
N ALA A 89 -4.89 -11.34 -5.16
CA ALA A 89 -4.77 -12.07 -3.92
C ALA A 89 -6.00 -12.94 -3.68
N THR A 90 -5.82 -14.01 -2.91
CA THR A 90 -6.91 -14.90 -2.51
C THR A 90 -6.93 -14.96 -0.99
N ALA A 91 -8.08 -14.67 -0.39
CA ALA A 91 -8.25 -14.74 1.04
C ALA A 91 -8.28 -16.19 1.53
N ARG A 92 -8.08 -16.39 2.83
CA ARG A 92 -8.07 -17.74 3.43
C ARG A 92 -9.38 -18.49 3.23
N ASN A 93 -10.51 -17.78 3.04
CA ASN A 93 -11.80 -18.41 2.74
C ASN A 93 -12.07 -18.62 1.24
N GLY A 94 -11.09 -18.30 0.39
CA GLY A 94 -11.23 -18.43 -1.06
C GLY A 94 -11.73 -17.17 -1.77
N MET A 95 -12.12 -16.14 -1.02
CA MET A 95 -12.57 -14.87 -1.61
C MET A 95 -11.44 -14.21 -2.41
N ARG A 96 -11.74 -13.68 -3.61
CA ARG A 96 -10.77 -12.90 -4.37
C ARG A 96 -10.64 -11.51 -3.77
N PHE A 97 -9.38 -11.07 -3.64
CA PHE A 97 -9.08 -9.72 -3.20
C PHE A 97 -8.23 -9.02 -4.27
N ASP A 98 -8.84 -8.81 -5.43
CA ASP A 98 -8.20 -8.13 -6.57
C ASP A 98 -8.56 -6.65 -6.49
N ASN A 99 -7.89 -5.94 -5.60
CA ASN A 99 -8.18 -4.53 -5.31
C ASN A 99 -7.45 -3.61 -6.28
N ARG A 100 -7.92 -2.36 -6.35
CA ARG A 100 -7.28 -1.30 -7.12
C ARG A 100 -6.98 -0.14 -6.21
N TYR A 101 -5.83 0.49 -6.45
CA TYR A 101 -5.29 1.51 -5.58
C TYR A 101 -4.86 2.73 -6.37
N CYS A 102 -5.00 3.90 -5.76
CA CYS A 102 -4.38 5.13 -6.23
C CYS A 102 -3.65 5.76 -5.05
N TRP A 103 -2.35 5.84 -5.13
CA TRP A 103 -1.52 6.43 -4.08
C TRP A 103 -0.88 7.72 -4.58
N ILE A 104 -1.00 8.77 -3.76
CA ILE A 104 -0.33 10.04 -4.01
C ILE A 104 0.87 10.10 -3.08
N LEU A 105 2.07 10.14 -3.66
CA LEU A 105 3.33 10.04 -2.93
C LEU A 105 4.06 11.38 -2.93
N PHE A 106 4.63 11.71 -1.78
CA PHE A 106 5.48 12.90 -1.63
C PHE A 106 6.87 12.45 -1.20
N PHE A 107 7.90 12.91 -1.94
CA PHE A 107 9.29 12.51 -1.71
C PHE A 107 10.09 13.63 -1.10
N GLU A 108 11.07 13.27 -0.26
CA GLU A 108 12.03 14.20 0.31
C GLU A 108 13.34 13.42 0.49
N ALA A 109 14.44 13.94 -0.06
CA ALA A 109 15.74 13.27 0.00
C ALA A 109 15.68 11.80 -0.46
N ASP A 110 14.96 11.54 -1.56
CA ASP A 110 14.78 10.21 -2.17
C ASP A 110 14.01 9.22 -1.30
N LYS A 111 13.30 9.71 -0.28
CA LYS A 111 12.43 8.89 0.58
C LYS A 111 10.98 9.31 0.42
N ILE A 112 10.08 8.36 0.52
CA ILE A 112 8.64 8.63 0.58
C ILE A 112 8.35 9.13 2.00
N VAL A 113 7.90 10.38 2.12
CA VAL A 113 7.65 11.01 3.43
C VAL A 113 6.17 11.19 3.74
N ARG A 114 5.31 11.19 2.72
CA ARG A 114 3.88 11.30 2.88
C ARG A 114 3.16 10.55 1.78
N VAL A 115 2.06 9.90 2.15
CA VAL A 115 1.21 9.15 1.21
C VAL A 115 -0.24 9.43 1.53
N ARG A 116 -1.04 9.65 0.49
CA ARG A 116 -2.50 9.58 0.57
C ARG A 116 -2.94 8.41 -0.30
N ALA A 117 -3.49 7.38 0.33
CA ALA A 117 -3.81 6.13 -0.34
C ALA A 117 -5.31 5.94 -0.46
N TYR A 118 -5.78 5.76 -1.70
CA TYR A 118 -7.17 5.47 -2.01
C TYR A 118 -7.26 4.07 -2.59
N LEU A 119 -8.36 3.39 -2.32
CA LEU A 119 -8.55 2.01 -2.77
C LEU A 119 -10.04 1.71 -2.79
N ASP A 120 -10.41 0.51 -3.25
CA ASP A 120 -11.80 0.05 -3.15
C ASP A 120 -12.07 -0.34 -1.69
N SER A 121 -12.62 0.60 -0.94
CA SER A 121 -12.86 0.40 0.50
C SER A 121 -13.97 -0.60 0.78
N ALA A 122 -14.94 -0.73 -0.12
CA ALA A 122 -16.01 -1.73 0.04
C ALA A 122 -15.43 -3.15 -0.01
N LEU A 123 -14.46 -3.38 -0.90
CA LEU A 123 -13.81 -4.69 -1.01
C LEU A 123 -12.98 -5.01 0.25
N VAL A 124 -12.28 -4.02 0.80
CA VAL A 124 -11.55 -4.21 2.06
C VAL A 124 -12.50 -4.56 3.21
N ALA A 125 -13.62 -3.83 3.33
CA ALA A 125 -14.60 -4.10 4.35
C ALA A 125 -15.16 -5.53 4.24
N GLU A 126 -15.46 -5.96 3.02
CA GLU A 126 -15.97 -7.31 2.76
C GLU A 126 -14.93 -8.38 3.10
N LEU A 127 -13.65 -8.13 2.75
CA LEU A 127 -12.57 -9.05 3.07
C LEU A 127 -12.52 -9.36 4.58
N PHE A 128 -12.53 -8.34 5.42
CA PHE A 128 -12.44 -8.52 6.87
C PHE A 128 -13.75 -9.00 7.49
N LYS A 129 -14.87 -8.73 6.86
CA LYS A 129 -16.16 -9.26 7.29
C LYS A 129 -16.22 -10.77 7.10
N GLU A 130 -15.75 -11.26 5.94
CA GLU A 130 -15.76 -12.69 5.62
C GLU A 130 -14.58 -13.46 6.19
N ASN A 131 -13.52 -12.77 6.58
CA ASN A 131 -12.33 -13.36 7.17
C ASN A 131 -11.98 -12.63 8.46
N PRO A 132 -12.77 -12.79 9.53
CA PRO A 132 -12.52 -12.06 10.77
C PRO A 132 -11.14 -12.36 11.35
N VAL A 133 -10.48 -11.32 11.85
CA VAL A 133 -9.21 -11.45 12.57
C VAL A 133 -9.53 -11.48 14.05
N ALA A 134 -8.99 -12.46 14.76
CA ALA A 134 -9.20 -12.56 16.21
C ALA A 134 -8.62 -11.32 16.89
N ALA A 135 -9.39 -10.81 17.85
CA ALA A 135 -8.99 -9.63 18.62
C ALA A 135 -7.77 -9.94 19.51
#